data_0284b15c6ad40c83328deaaab1b909e0
#
_entry.id   0284b15c6ad40c83328deaaab1b909e0
#
_cell.length_a   1.000
_cell.length_b   1.000
_cell.length_c   1.000
_cell.angle_alpha   90.00
_cell.angle_beta   90.00
_cell.angle_gamma   90.00
#
_symmetry.space_group_name_H-M   'P 1'
#
loop_
_entity.id
_entity.type
_entity.pdbx_description
1 polymer ?
#
loop_
_entity_poly.entity_id
_entity_poly.type
_entity_poly.pdbx_seq_one_letter_code
_entity_poly.pdbx_strand_id
1 'polypeptide(L)' 'MAAGGNIGLRTRDLFGGGRGVIGIGNVEAAPSVNPAAGGVLYVEDGALKYRGSQGTVTVIAPA' A
#
# COMPACT_ATOMS: atom_id res chain seq x y z
N MET A 1 -14.78 6.03 -0.09
CA MET A 1 -14.31 6.34 -1.46
C MET A 1 -14.10 7.84 -1.58
N ALA A 2 -13.00 8.27 -2.16
CA ALA A 2 -12.70 9.68 -2.34
C ALA A 2 -13.36 10.24 -3.60
N ALA A 3 -13.31 11.58 -3.75
CA ALA A 3 -13.82 12.26 -4.93
C ALA A 3 -13.16 11.72 -6.21
N GLY A 4 -13.86 11.73 -7.33
CA GLY A 4 -13.36 11.21 -8.60
C GLY A 4 -13.36 9.69 -8.70
N GLY A 5 -14.02 8.99 -7.77
CA GLY A 5 -14.06 7.54 -7.74
C GLY A 5 -12.75 6.91 -7.23
N ASN A 6 -11.89 7.69 -6.60
CA ASN A 6 -10.62 7.21 -6.07
C ASN A 6 -10.80 6.44 -4.77
N ILE A 7 -9.91 5.51 -4.51
CA ILE A 7 -9.82 4.80 -3.24
C ILE A 7 -8.51 5.20 -2.58
N GLY A 8 -8.59 5.74 -1.38
CA GLY A 8 -7.41 6.13 -0.62
C GLY A 8 -7.19 5.18 0.56
N LEU A 9 -6.00 4.62 0.64
CA LEU A 9 -5.55 3.85 1.79
C LEU A 9 -4.50 4.70 2.49
N ARG A 10 -4.83 5.22 3.68
CA ARG A 10 -3.98 6.11 4.45
C ARG A 10 -3.68 7.43 3.71
N THR A 11 -4.58 7.88 2.86
CA THR A 11 -4.44 9.14 2.14
C THR A 11 -5.80 9.63 1.66
N ARG A 12 -5.95 10.95 1.50
CA ARG A 12 -7.10 11.59 0.87
C ARG A 12 -6.73 12.27 -0.43
N ASP A 13 -5.45 12.52 -0.66
CA ASP A 13 -4.98 13.47 -1.66
C ASP A 13 -3.94 12.91 -2.61
N LEU A 14 -3.33 11.79 -2.28
CA LEU A 14 -2.21 11.25 -3.04
C LEU A 14 -2.68 10.41 -4.21
N PHE A 15 -3.38 11.06 -5.14
CA PHE A 15 -3.92 10.37 -6.32
C PHE A 15 -3.24 10.81 -7.61
N GLY A 16 -2.23 11.70 -7.51
CA GLY A 16 -1.47 12.16 -8.65
C GLY A 16 -2.30 12.83 -9.74
N GLY A 17 -3.42 13.48 -9.35
CA GLY A 17 -4.34 14.04 -10.33
C GLY A 17 -5.22 13.01 -11.01
N GLY A 18 -5.11 11.75 -10.65
CA GLY A 18 -5.88 10.67 -11.25
C GLY A 18 -7.33 10.64 -10.80
N ARG A 19 -8.14 9.94 -11.56
CA ARG A 19 -9.56 9.68 -11.25
C ARG A 19 -9.81 8.20 -11.49
N GLY A 20 -10.48 7.55 -10.53
CA GLY A 20 -10.69 6.10 -10.57
C GLY A 20 -9.41 5.32 -10.28
N VAL A 21 -8.55 5.86 -9.42
CA VAL A 21 -7.27 5.23 -9.06
C VAL A 21 -7.25 4.87 -7.57
N ILE A 22 -6.29 4.06 -7.19
CA ILE A 22 -6.03 3.70 -5.80
C ILE A 22 -4.74 4.38 -5.37
N GLY A 23 -4.83 5.22 -4.34
CA GLY A 23 -3.66 5.84 -3.71
C GLY A 23 -3.37 5.16 -2.40
N ILE A 24 -2.10 4.85 -2.14
CA ILE A 24 -1.68 4.23 -0.89
C ILE A 24 -0.60 5.10 -0.28
N GLY A 25 -0.87 5.64 0.92
CA GLY A 25 0.12 6.42 1.65
C GLY A 25 1.20 5.53 2.26
N ASN A 26 2.36 6.11 2.52
CA ASN A 26 3.43 5.40 3.20
C ASN A 26 2.97 4.90 4.56
N VAL A 27 3.43 3.71 4.95
CA VAL A 27 3.13 3.16 6.28
C VAL A 27 3.79 3.97 7.38
N GLU A 28 3.16 4.01 8.56
CA GLU A 28 3.81 4.50 9.77
C GLU A 28 4.82 3.50 10.30
N ALA A 29 4.47 2.23 10.19
CA ALA A 29 5.32 1.13 10.62
C ALA A 29 5.13 -0.04 9.66
N ALA A 30 6.21 -0.52 9.09
CA ALA A 30 6.15 -1.68 8.21
C ALA A 30 5.67 -2.91 9.00
N PRO A 31 4.92 -3.82 8.34
CA PRO A 31 4.50 -5.05 9.03
C PRO A 31 5.71 -5.84 9.52
N SER A 32 5.66 -6.26 10.78
CA SER A 32 6.75 -7.03 11.39
C SER A 32 6.31 -8.41 11.84
N VAL A 33 5.01 -8.70 11.74
CA VAL A 33 4.43 -9.99 12.11
C VAL A 33 3.88 -10.64 10.86
N ASN A 34 4.11 -11.93 10.72
CA ASN A 34 3.61 -12.65 9.56
C ASN A 34 2.09 -12.79 9.64
N PRO A 35 1.36 -12.45 8.55
CA PRO A 35 -0.07 -12.70 8.53
C PRO A 35 -0.33 -14.20 8.61
N ALA A 36 -1.33 -14.58 9.41
CA ALA A 36 -1.64 -15.99 9.64
C ALA A 36 -2.13 -16.70 8.37
N ALA A 37 -2.84 -15.97 7.52
CA ALA A 37 -3.34 -16.49 6.24
C ALA A 37 -3.42 -15.32 5.27
N GLY A 38 -2.75 -15.43 4.14
CA GLY A 38 -2.73 -14.38 3.13
C GLY A 38 -1.46 -13.53 3.21
N GLY A 39 -1.59 -12.26 2.93
CA GLY A 39 -0.46 -11.34 2.93
C GLY A 39 -0.87 -9.90 3.19
N VAL A 40 0.12 -9.03 3.29
CA VAL A 40 -0.08 -7.60 3.56
C VAL A 40 0.53 -6.80 2.43
N LEU A 41 -0.27 -5.90 1.85
CA LEU A 41 0.16 -4.99 0.79
C LEU A 41 0.33 -3.60 1.40
N TYR A 42 1.47 -2.97 1.18
CA TYR A 42 1.76 -1.66 1.77
C TYR A 42 2.75 -0.87 0.94
N VAL A 43 2.84 0.42 1.22
CA VAL A 43 3.83 1.31 0.58
C VAL A 43 4.77 1.82 1.67
N GLU A 44 6.07 1.69 1.44
CA GLU A 44 7.10 2.16 2.34
C GLU A 44 8.11 2.97 1.53
N ASP A 45 8.33 4.22 1.93
CA ASP A 45 9.22 5.15 1.23
C ASP A 45 8.92 5.23 -0.27
N GLY A 46 7.64 5.20 -0.62
CA GLY A 46 7.17 5.29 -1.99
C GLY A 46 7.19 3.98 -2.77
N ALA A 47 7.74 2.91 -2.21
CA ALA A 47 7.81 1.62 -2.89
C ALA A 47 6.62 0.74 -2.50
N LEU A 48 5.99 0.11 -3.48
CA LEU A 48 4.90 -0.84 -3.24
C LEU A 48 5.50 -2.19 -2.87
N LYS A 49 5.11 -2.71 -1.70
CA LYS A 49 5.65 -3.94 -1.15
C LYS A 49 4.55 -4.90 -0.73
N TYR A 50 4.91 -6.17 -0.66
CA TYR A 50 4.03 -7.23 -0.20
C TYR A 50 4.79 -8.11 0.80
N ARG A 51 4.16 -8.42 1.95
CA ARG A 51 4.68 -9.37 2.91
C ARG A 51 3.77 -10.59 2.93
N GLY A 52 4.34 -11.74 2.60
CA GLY A 52 3.59 -13.00 2.60
C GLY A 52 3.50 -13.63 3.97
N SER A 53 2.74 -14.72 4.07
CA SER A 53 2.49 -15.42 5.33
C SER A 53 3.75 -16.06 5.92
N GLN A 54 4.77 -16.29 5.12
CA GLN A 54 6.06 -16.83 5.57
C GLN A 54 7.08 -15.75 5.92
N GLY A 55 6.67 -14.48 5.83
CA GLY A 55 7.53 -13.35 6.18
C GLY A 55 8.38 -12.81 5.05
N THR A 56 8.27 -13.35 3.85
CA THR A 56 9.01 -12.85 2.69
C THR A 56 8.45 -11.50 2.27
N VAL A 57 9.32 -10.50 2.17
CA VAL A 57 8.96 -9.16 1.70
C VAL A 57 9.46 -9.00 0.27
N THR A 58 8.57 -8.64 -0.63
CA THR A 58 8.90 -8.42 -2.04
C THR A 58 8.57 -6.98 -2.41
N VAL A 59 9.51 -6.31 -3.05
CA VAL A 59 9.25 -5.01 -3.67
C VAL A 59 8.58 -5.26 -5.01
N ILE A 60 7.30 -4.92 -5.09
CA ILE A 60 6.53 -5.10 -6.35
C ILE A 60 6.91 -3.99 -7.32
N ALA A 61 7.01 -2.76 -6.81
CA ALA A 61 7.37 -1.60 -7.60
C ALA A 61 8.22 -0.67 -6.76
N PRO A 62 9.43 -0.32 -7.22
CA PRO A 62 10.25 0.66 -6.49
C PRO A 62 9.65 2.06 -6.57
N ALA A 63 10.10 2.88 -5.67
CA ALA A 63 9.67 4.28 -5.66
C ALA A 63 10.04 5.00 -6.94
#